data_ed8234fbf830925a81d75f4cb088aad7
#
_entry.id   ed8234fbf830925a81d75f4cb088aad7
#
_cell.length_a   1.000
_cell.length_b   1.000
_cell.length_c   1.000
_cell.angle_alpha   90.00
_cell.angle_beta   90.00
_cell.angle_gamma   90.00
#
_symmetry.space_group_name_H-M   'P 1'
#
loop_
_entity.id
_entity.type
_entity.pdbx_description
1 polymer ?
#
loop_
_entity_poly.entity_id
_entity_poly.type
_entity_poly.pdbx_seq_one_letter_code
_entity_poly.pdbx_strand_id
1 'polypeptide(L)'
;MLALVAICCAWLISGCSGNKKQAVNPTEDTSQFVTLTDAVPDAILEIRYFGTYNFVGKRIDGYEEPTALITKKAGDSLRAVSDELMSQGYRLKIYDAYRPQKGVDHFVRWAENISDTLMKTYFYPDLDKSVLFEQEYIMAHSGHTRGSTIDLTLFDMKTEKELDMGGTFDWFGPESHPDFCGNPETGEFTGDNHKSPTGKSITAEQFKNRMILRRAMLSHGFKPLDTEWWHFTLKDEPFPDTYFNCPVRQIKK
;
A
#
# COMPACT_ATOMS: atom_id res chain seq x y z
N MET A 1 56.06 -51.82 -23.79
CA MET A 1 54.70 -51.51 -24.26
C MET A 1 53.95 -50.93 -23.09
N LEU A 2 53.84 -49.59 -23.02
CA LEU A 2 53.07 -48.88 -22.02
C LEU A 2 51.76 -48.41 -22.69
N ALA A 3 50.63 -48.78 -22.14
CA ALA A 3 49.33 -48.30 -22.57
C ALA A 3 48.94 -47.05 -21.79
N LEU A 4 48.75 -45.96 -22.50
CA LEU A 4 48.20 -44.70 -21.96
C LEU A 4 46.68 -44.85 -21.82
N VAL A 5 46.18 -44.70 -20.62
CA VAL A 5 44.74 -44.55 -20.34
C VAL A 5 44.42 -43.05 -20.32
N ALA A 6 43.66 -42.58 -21.30
CA ALA A 6 43.14 -41.24 -21.33
C ALA A 6 41.87 -41.15 -20.48
N ILE A 7 41.92 -40.36 -19.39
CA ILE A 7 40.78 -40.03 -18.55
C ILE A 7 40.08 -38.80 -19.13
N CYS A 8 38.91 -38.99 -19.75
CA CYS A 8 38.00 -37.90 -20.13
C CYS A 8 37.28 -37.36 -18.92
N CYS A 9 37.69 -36.19 -18.40
CA CYS A 9 36.89 -35.41 -17.45
C CYS A 9 35.72 -34.73 -18.17
N ALA A 10 34.54 -35.28 -18.04
CA ALA A 10 33.28 -34.61 -18.45
C ALA A 10 32.96 -33.54 -17.40
N TRP A 11 33.06 -32.28 -17.80
CA TRP A 11 32.59 -31.14 -17.05
C TRP A 11 31.04 -31.09 -17.17
N LEU A 12 30.34 -31.45 -16.10
CA LEU A 12 28.90 -31.16 -15.96
C LEU A 12 28.74 -29.65 -15.71
N ILE A 13 28.36 -28.93 -16.73
CA ILE A 13 27.91 -27.54 -16.61
C ILE A 13 26.50 -27.63 -15.97
N SER A 14 26.45 -27.43 -14.65
CA SER A 14 25.19 -27.23 -13.95
C SER A 14 24.64 -25.86 -14.36
N GLY A 15 23.70 -25.88 -15.30
CA GLY A 15 22.99 -24.68 -15.72
C GLY A 15 22.12 -24.19 -14.54
N CYS A 16 22.50 -23.08 -13.92
CA CYS A 16 21.61 -22.31 -13.08
C CYS A 16 20.40 -21.86 -13.93
N SER A 17 19.30 -22.58 -13.79
CA SER A 17 17.99 -22.15 -14.28
C SER A 17 17.56 -20.94 -13.45
N GLY A 18 18.00 -19.76 -13.83
CA GLY A 18 17.47 -18.52 -13.31
C GLY A 18 15.96 -18.46 -13.67
N ASN A 19 15.11 -18.54 -12.67
CA ASN A 19 13.70 -18.24 -12.81
C ASN A 19 13.57 -16.81 -13.39
N LYS A 20 13.47 -16.68 -14.71
CA LYS A 20 13.02 -15.45 -15.34
C LYS A 20 11.59 -15.24 -14.87
N LYS A 21 11.39 -14.30 -13.92
CA LYS A 21 10.06 -13.81 -13.58
C LYS A 21 9.39 -13.45 -14.90
N GLN A 22 8.32 -14.17 -15.22
CA GLN A 22 7.55 -13.95 -16.43
C GLN A 22 7.02 -12.52 -16.36
N ALA A 23 7.28 -11.72 -17.40
CA ALA A 23 6.74 -10.36 -17.48
C ALA A 23 5.21 -10.46 -17.45
N VAL A 24 4.57 -9.95 -16.41
CA VAL A 24 3.13 -9.93 -16.29
C VAL A 24 2.62 -8.82 -17.20
N ASN A 25 1.82 -9.16 -18.22
CA ASN A 25 1.14 -8.17 -19.05
C ASN A 25 -0.09 -7.66 -18.28
N PRO A 26 -0.16 -6.35 -17.93
CA PRO A 26 -1.30 -5.79 -17.25
C PRO A 26 -2.58 -5.92 -18.10
N THR A 27 -3.72 -6.17 -17.43
CA THR A 27 -5.03 -6.21 -18.09
C THR A 27 -5.81 -4.90 -17.91
N GLU A 28 -6.60 -4.55 -18.93
CA GLU A 28 -7.51 -3.40 -18.93
C GLU A 28 -8.95 -3.78 -18.53
N ASP A 29 -9.24 -5.04 -18.23
CA ASP A 29 -10.57 -5.52 -17.87
C ASP A 29 -11.01 -5.00 -16.50
N THR A 30 -12.10 -4.23 -16.49
CA THR A 30 -12.72 -3.65 -15.27
C THR A 30 -13.95 -4.40 -14.79
N SER A 31 -14.35 -5.51 -15.44
CA SER A 31 -15.62 -6.21 -15.17
C SER A 31 -15.77 -6.67 -13.71
N GLN A 32 -14.66 -6.85 -13.01
CA GLN A 32 -14.61 -7.29 -11.62
C GLN A 32 -14.49 -6.15 -10.61
N PHE A 33 -14.41 -4.91 -11.09
CA PHE A 33 -14.33 -3.73 -10.24
C PHE A 33 -15.69 -3.09 -10.02
N VAL A 34 -15.77 -2.32 -8.95
CA VAL A 34 -16.83 -1.36 -8.65
C VAL A 34 -16.20 -0.03 -8.29
N THR A 35 -16.94 1.06 -8.51
CA THR A 35 -16.59 2.33 -7.88
C THR A 35 -16.73 2.17 -6.36
N LEU A 36 -15.71 2.55 -5.60
CA LEU A 36 -15.66 2.29 -4.17
C LEU A 36 -16.88 2.87 -3.43
N THR A 37 -17.33 4.06 -3.81
CA THR A 37 -18.53 4.70 -3.22
C THR A 37 -19.85 4.02 -3.59
N ASP A 38 -19.86 3.16 -4.61
CA ASP A 38 -21.04 2.30 -4.87
C ASP A 38 -21.11 1.13 -3.90
N ALA A 39 -19.95 0.62 -3.46
CA ALA A 39 -19.87 -0.44 -2.44
C ALA A 39 -19.98 0.12 -1.01
N VAL A 40 -19.32 1.25 -0.75
CA VAL A 40 -19.25 1.91 0.56
C VAL A 40 -19.66 3.38 0.41
N PRO A 41 -20.97 3.70 0.37
CA PRO A 41 -21.47 5.06 0.12
C PRO A 41 -21.06 6.09 1.17
N ASP A 42 -20.77 5.63 2.39
CA ASP A 42 -20.38 6.47 3.51
C ASP A 42 -18.88 6.83 3.52
N ALA A 43 -18.08 6.23 2.62
CA ALA A 43 -16.66 6.51 2.54
C ALA A 43 -16.38 7.95 2.10
N ILE A 44 -15.38 8.57 2.73
CA ILE A 44 -14.85 9.88 2.33
C ILE A 44 -13.65 9.63 1.44
N LEU A 45 -13.64 10.22 0.24
CA LEU A 45 -12.51 10.07 -0.68
C LEU A 45 -11.58 11.29 -0.58
N GLU A 46 -10.31 11.05 -0.30
CA GLU A 46 -9.21 12.00 -0.43
C GLU A 46 -8.10 11.35 -1.26
N ILE A 47 -8.39 11.08 -2.53
CA ILE A 47 -7.51 10.32 -3.41
C ILE A 47 -6.22 11.10 -3.68
N ARG A 48 -5.17 10.76 -2.96
CA ARG A 48 -3.89 11.47 -2.91
C ARG A 48 -3.20 11.50 -4.27
N TYR A 49 -3.30 10.43 -5.02
CA TYR A 49 -2.62 10.29 -6.31
C TYR A 49 -3.37 10.94 -7.49
N PHE A 50 -4.64 11.32 -7.30
CA PHE A 50 -5.32 12.23 -8.22
C PHE A 50 -4.87 13.67 -8.04
N GLY A 51 -4.54 14.08 -6.82
CA GLY A 51 -4.04 15.41 -6.48
C GLY A 51 -2.52 15.56 -6.63
N THR A 52 -2.00 16.64 -6.07
CA THR A 52 -0.56 16.93 -6.01
C THR A 52 0.04 16.74 -4.63
N TYR A 53 -0.79 16.55 -3.58
CA TYR A 53 -0.31 16.31 -2.23
C TYR A 53 -0.03 14.82 -2.00
N ASN A 54 1.04 14.36 -2.63
CA ASN A 54 1.63 13.02 -2.53
C ASN A 54 3.15 13.15 -2.61
N PHE A 55 3.89 12.07 -2.40
CA PHE A 55 5.36 12.10 -2.34
C PHE A 55 6.05 12.48 -3.67
N VAL A 56 5.34 12.41 -4.81
CA VAL A 56 5.82 12.84 -6.13
C VAL A 56 5.59 14.34 -6.34
N GLY A 57 4.54 14.91 -5.74
CA GLY A 57 4.14 16.31 -5.93
C GLY A 57 3.37 16.58 -7.21
N LYS A 58 2.87 15.55 -7.88
CA LYS A 58 2.14 15.62 -9.16
C LYS A 58 1.01 14.59 -9.16
N ARG A 59 0.01 14.79 -10.04
CA ARG A 59 -0.96 13.74 -10.33
C ARG A 59 -0.26 12.51 -10.90
N ILE A 60 -0.62 11.36 -10.40
CA ILE A 60 -0.04 10.08 -10.82
C ILE A 60 -0.74 9.57 -12.07
N ASP A 61 0.03 8.96 -12.98
CA ASP A 61 -0.47 8.43 -14.24
C ASP A 61 -1.58 7.41 -14.00
N GLY A 62 -2.66 7.54 -14.77
CA GLY A 62 -3.81 6.65 -14.68
C GLY A 62 -4.89 7.07 -13.69
N TYR A 63 -4.70 8.10 -12.87
CA TYR A 63 -5.76 8.69 -12.06
C TYR A 63 -6.45 9.81 -12.85
N GLU A 64 -7.58 9.47 -13.48
CA GLU A 64 -8.32 10.39 -14.35
C GLU A 64 -9.41 11.18 -13.61
N GLU A 65 -9.97 10.60 -12.52
CA GLU A 65 -11.00 11.23 -11.69
C GLU A 65 -10.65 11.09 -10.20
N PRO A 66 -11.19 11.97 -9.30
CA PRO A 66 -10.99 11.90 -7.86
C PRO A 66 -11.88 10.80 -7.24
N THR A 67 -11.75 9.60 -7.74
CA THR A 67 -12.53 8.42 -7.33
C THR A 67 -11.59 7.26 -7.00
N ALA A 68 -12.15 6.19 -6.45
CA ALA A 68 -11.44 4.95 -6.18
C ALA A 68 -12.18 3.76 -6.78
N LEU A 69 -11.43 2.78 -7.27
CA LEU A 69 -11.95 1.48 -7.71
C LEU A 69 -11.48 0.40 -6.75
N ILE A 70 -12.30 -0.63 -6.57
CA ILE A 70 -11.96 -1.80 -5.76
C ILE A 70 -12.61 -3.03 -6.39
N THR A 71 -12.04 -4.23 -6.20
CA THR A 71 -12.71 -5.45 -6.62
C THR A 71 -14.02 -5.63 -5.86
N LYS A 72 -15.04 -6.21 -6.49
CA LYS A 72 -16.37 -6.44 -5.87
C LYS A 72 -16.23 -7.13 -4.51
N LYS A 73 -15.41 -8.21 -4.44
CA LYS A 73 -15.20 -8.98 -3.21
C LYS A 73 -14.57 -8.14 -2.09
N ALA A 74 -13.57 -7.33 -2.41
CA ALA A 74 -12.95 -6.45 -1.41
C ALA A 74 -13.90 -5.30 -1.01
N GLY A 75 -14.73 -4.82 -1.94
CA GLY A 75 -15.80 -3.85 -1.65
C GLY A 75 -16.83 -4.38 -0.65
N ASP A 76 -17.26 -5.64 -0.80
CA ASP A 76 -18.18 -6.28 0.14
C ASP A 76 -17.59 -6.39 1.55
N SER A 77 -16.33 -6.81 1.66
CA SER A 77 -15.60 -6.85 2.94
C SER A 77 -15.42 -5.46 3.54
N LEU A 78 -15.09 -4.46 2.71
CA LEU A 78 -14.91 -3.08 3.16
C LEU A 78 -16.24 -2.45 3.62
N ARG A 79 -17.37 -2.85 3.01
CA ARG A 79 -18.71 -2.45 3.48
C ARG A 79 -18.93 -2.92 4.92
N ALA A 80 -18.59 -4.17 5.24
CA ALA A 80 -18.73 -4.70 6.58
C ALA A 80 -17.82 -3.97 7.60
N VAL A 81 -16.59 -3.60 7.20
CA VAL A 81 -15.72 -2.72 8.01
C VAL A 81 -16.38 -1.37 8.26
N SER A 82 -16.96 -0.76 7.23
CA SER A 82 -17.64 0.53 7.35
C SER A 82 -18.82 0.46 8.28
N ASP A 83 -19.67 -0.58 8.17
CA ASP A 83 -20.86 -0.77 9.02
C ASP A 83 -20.47 -0.92 10.51
N GLU A 84 -19.41 -1.70 10.81
CA GLU A 84 -18.87 -1.83 12.16
C GLU A 84 -18.41 -0.48 12.72
N LEU A 85 -17.55 0.24 11.97
CA LEU A 85 -16.96 1.49 12.42
C LEU A 85 -17.98 2.64 12.50
N MET A 86 -18.95 2.68 11.60
CA MET A 86 -20.09 3.62 11.66
C MET A 86 -20.88 3.47 12.97
N SER A 87 -21.08 2.24 13.44
CA SER A 87 -21.74 1.98 14.73
C SER A 87 -20.95 2.52 15.93
N GLN A 88 -19.64 2.72 15.76
CA GLN A 88 -18.72 3.29 16.75
C GLN A 88 -18.53 4.81 16.59
N GLY A 89 -19.15 5.43 15.58
CA GLY A 89 -19.05 6.86 15.29
C GLY A 89 -17.93 7.26 14.33
N TYR A 90 -17.40 6.31 13.57
CA TYR A 90 -16.31 6.56 12.61
C TYR A 90 -16.75 6.29 11.18
N ARG A 91 -16.26 7.08 10.23
CA ARG A 91 -16.33 6.82 8.79
C ARG A 91 -14.95 6.43 8.26
N LEU A 92 -14.92 5.65 7.19
CA LEU A 92 -13.70 5.38 6.45
C LEU A 92 -13.32 6.61 5.61
N LYS A 93 -12.05 7.00 5.65
CA LYS A 93 -11.47 8.00 4.76
C LYS A 93 -10.37 7.35 3.93
N ILE A 94 -10.51 7.38 2.61
CA ILE A 94 -9.72 6.60 1.65
C ILE A 94 -8.69 7.51 0.99
N TYR A 95 -7.44 7.09 1.03
CA TYR A 95 -6.32 7.78 0.37
C TYR A 95 -5.99 7.17 -1.00
N ASP A 96 -6.03 5.83 -1.10
CA ASP A 96 -5.85 5.08 -2.33
C ASP A 96 -6.56 3.71 -2.23
N ALA A 97 -6.87 3.10 -3.38
CA ALA A 97 -7.38 1.74 -3.46
C ALA A 97 -6.73 1.02 -4.65
N TYR A 98 -7.47 0.68 -5.70
CA TYR A 98 -6.85 0.18 -6.91
C TYR A 98 -5.93 1.25 -7.53
N ARG A 99 -4.69 0.86 -7.81
CA ARG A 99 -3.64 1.67 -8.47
C ARG A 99 -3.25 1.00 -9.78
N PRO A 100 -3.44 1.63 -10.94
CA PRO A 100 -3.06 1.03 -12.22
C PRO A 100 -1.55 0.83 -12.33
N GLN A 101 -1.09 -0.17 -13.10
CA GLN A 101 0.35 -0.40 -13.30
C GLN A 101 1.08 0.85 -13.79
N LYS A 102 0.47 1.64 -14.70
CA LYS A 102 1.05 2.92 -15.14
C LYS A 102 1.32 3.91 -14.00
N GLY A 103 0.54 3.85 -12.91
CA GLY A 103 0.79 4.63 -11.69
C GLY A 103 2.02 4.13 -10.92
N VAL A 104 2.16 2.82 -10.81
CA VAL A 104 3.37 2.19 -10.23
C VAL A 104 4.60 2.52 -11.06
N ASP A 105 4.51 2.42 -12.39
CA ASP A 105 5.59 2.79 -13.32
C ASP A 105 5.96 4.28 -13.19
N HIS A 106 4.99 5.16 -12.88
CA HIS A 106 5.27 6.58 -12.58
C HIS A 106 6.12 6.72 -11.33
N PHE A 107 5.83 5.98 -10.25
CA PHE A 107 6.63 5.98 -9.03
C PHE A 107 8.07 5.51 -9.29
N VAL A 108 8.22 4.45 -10.09
CA VAL A 108 9.56 3.95 -10.48
C VAL A 108 10.35 5.03 -11.22
N ARG A 109 9.77 5.63 -12.27
CA ARG A 109 10.43 6.72 -13.03
C ARG A 109 10.76 7.93 -12.14
N TRP A 110 9.86 8.29 -11.22
CA TRP A 110 10.12 9.35 -10.26
C TRP A 110 11.28 8.99 -9.32
N ALA A 111 11.33 7.77 -8.81
CA ALA A 111 12.39 7.32 -7.91
C ALA A 111 13.76 7.28 -8.60
N GLU A 112 13.81 6.88 -9.87
CA GLU A 112 15.05 6.91 -10.70
C GLU A 112 15.56 8.33 -10.94
N ASN A 113 14.69 9.33 -10.96
CA ASN A 113 15.09 10.74 -11.07
C ASN A 113 15.50 11.30 -9.71
N ILE A 114 16.74 11.06 -9.31
CA ILE A 114 17.29 11.45 -7.99
C ILE A 114 17.16 12.96 -7.70
N SER A 115 17.16 13.81 -8.73
CA SER A 115 17.08 15.27 -8.57
C SER A 115 15.65 15.78 -8.27
N ASP A 116 14.60 14.99 -8.52
CA ASP A 116 13.21 15.35 -8.24
C ASP A 116 12.89 15.12 -6.75
N THR A 117 13.16 16.13 -5.93
CA THR A 117 12.98 16.09 -4.46
C THR A 117 11.92 17.06 -3.97
N LEU A 118 10.97 17.46 -4.84
CA LEU A 118 9.96 18.48 -4.57
C LEU A 118 9.23 18.28 -3.24
N MET A 119 8.88 17.06 -2.91
CA MET A 119 8.09 16.72 -1.73
C MET A 119 8.90 16.07 -0.61
N LYS A 120 10.25 16.07 -0.71
CA LYS A 120 11.14 15.44 0.27
C LYS A 120 10.85 15.88 1.71
N THR A 121 10.73 17.16 1.95
CA THR A 121 10.50 17.73 3.30
C THR A 121 9.22 17.21 3.95
N TYR A 122 8.22 16.83 3.15
CA TYR A 122 6.90 16.44 3.64
C TYR A 122 6.75 14.93 3.83
N PHE A 123 7.48 14.11 3.06
CA PHE A 123 7.26 12.66 3.03
C PHE A 123 8.49 11.82 3.37
N TYR A 124 9.71 12.30 3.10
CA TYR A 124 10.95 11.54 3.31
C TYR A 124 12.17 12.43 3.65
N PRO A 125 12.03 13.36 4.65
CA PRO A 125 13.08 14.35 4.92
C PRO A 125 14.42 13.70 5.32
N ASP A 126 14.33 12.57 5.98
CA ASP A 126 15.45 11.86 6.58
C ASP A 126 16.07 10.79 5.67
N LEU A 127 15.48 10.56 4.48
CA LEU A 127 15.96 9.56 3.52
C LEU A 127 16.62 10.20 2.30
N ASP A 128 17.68 9.54 1.81
CA ASP A 128 18.17 9.81 0.47
C ASP A 128 17.31 9.04 -0.55
N LYS A 129 16.96 9.68 -1.66
CA LYS A 129 16.10 9.07 -2.67
C LYS A 129 16.74 7.83 -3.34
N SER A 130 18.04 7.73 -3.32
CA SER A 130 18.80 6.58 -3.86
C SER A 130 18.53 5.26 -3.13
N VAL A 131 18.05 5.31 -1.86
CA VAL A 131 17.79 4.11 -1.06
C VAL A 131 16.34 3.60 -1.16
N LEU A 132 15.46 4.30 -1.85
CA LEU A 132 14.02 4.00 -1.85
C LEU A 132 13.67 2.62 -2.43
N PHE A 133 14.44 2.15 -3.41
CA PHE A 133 14.29 0.78 -3.95
C PHE A 133 14.86 -0.28 -3.01
N GLU A 134 16.04 -0.02 -2.43
CA GLU A 134 16.71 -0.94 -1.52
C GLU A 134 15.89 -1.16 -0.24
N GLN A 135 15.25 -0.11 0.25
CA GLN A 135 14.42 -0.14 1.45
C GLN A 135 12.94 -0.45 1.14
N GLU A 136 12.62 -0.87 -0.08
CA GLU A 136 11.30 -1.32 -0.53
C GLU A 136 10.18 -0.28 -0.41
N TYR A 137 10.50 1.03 -0.26
CA TYR A 137 9.50 2.10 -0.33
C TYR A 137 8.88 2.23 -1.72
N ILE A 138 9.68 1.95 -2.77
CA ILE A 138 9.22 1.92 -4.16
C ILE A 138 9.51 0.55 -4.77
N MET A 139 8.49 -0.06 -5.34
CA MET A 139 8.56 -1.39 -5.96
C MET A 139 7.95 -1.37 -7.36
N ALA A 140 8.45 -2.23 -8.24
CA ALA A 140 7.93 -2.37 -9.61
C ALA A 140 6.55 -3.06 -9.69
N HIS A 141 6.13 -3.70 -8.61
CA HIS A 141 4.83 -4.36 -8.47
C HIS A 141 4.18 -3.96 -7.16
N SER A 142 2.87 -3.74 -7.18
CA SER A 142 2.11 -3.31 -6.02
C SER A 142 0.89 -4.20 -5.79
N GLY A 143 0.56 -4.44 -4.52
CA GLY A 143 -0.70 -5.07 -4.11
C GLY A 143 -1.91 -4.30 -4.62
N HIS A 144 -1.85 -2.97 -4.65
CA HIS A 144 -2.91 -2.11 -5.17
C HIS A 144 -3.29 -2.40 -6.62
N THR A 145 -2.32 -2.80 -7.44
CA THR A 145 -2.54 -3.10 -8.86
C THR A 145 -3.38 -4.36 -9.08
N ARG A 146 -3.55 -5.20 -8.04
CA ARG A 146 -4.45 -6.37 -8.05
C ARG A 146 -5.89 -6.03 -7.64
N GLY A 147 -6.12 -4.78 -7.18
CA GLY A 147 -7.45 -4.23 -6.94
C GLY A 147 -8.12 -4.60 -5.61
N SER A 148 -7.43 -5.29 -4.71
CA SER A 148 -7.96 -5.69 -3.40
C SER A 148 -7.16 -5.16 -2.22
N THR A 149 -6.34 -4.14 -2.47
CA THR A 149 -5.56 -3.40 -1.48
C THR A 149 -6.11 -1.99 -1.35
N ILE A 150 -6.06 -1.45 -0.13
CA ILE A 150 -6.60 -0.14 0.20
C ILE A 150 -5.75 0.56 1.26
N ASP A 151 -5.56 1.86 1.08
CA ASP A 151 -4.93 2.78 2.03
C ASP A 151 -6.00 3.71 2.61
N LEU A 152 -6.15 3.70 3.93
CA LEU A 152 -7.24 4.41 4.57
C LEU A 152 -6.92 4.84 6.00
N THR A 153 -7.77 5.74 6.50
CA THR A 153 -7.80 6.19 7.90
C THR A 153 -9.24 6.30 8.40
N LEU A 154 -9.41 6.78 9.61
CA LEU A 154 -10.70 7.01 10.26
C LEU A 154 -11.03 8.50 10.33
N PHE A 155 -12.30 8.82 10.12
CA PHE A 155 -12.88 10.14 10.30
C PHE A 155 -13.91 10.07 11.43
N ASP A 156 -13.70 10.85 12.49
CA ASP A 156 -14.60 10.94 13.64
C ASP A 156 -15.80 11.81 13.30
N MET A 157 -17.01 11.21 13.32
CA MET A 157 -18.26 11.87 12.98
C MET A 157 -18.68 12.94 13.99
N LYS A 158 -18.21 12.85 15.24
CA LYS A 158 -18.54 13.81 16.30
C LYS A 158 -17.70 15.08 16.20
N THR A 159 -16.43 14.94 15.92
CA THR A 159 -15.49 16.08 15.80
C THR A 159 -15.40 16.61 14.40
N GLU A 160 -15.93 15.86 13.41
CA GLU A 160 -15.81 16.15 11.97
C GLU A 160 -14.37 16.28 11.50
N LYS A 161 -13.47 15.46 12.06
CA LYS A 161 -12.03 15.45 11.76
C LYS A 161 -11.52 14.04 11.54
N GLU A 162 -10.44 13.96 10.77
CA GLU A 162 -9.62 12.75 10.68
C GLU A 162 -9.02 12.44 12.06
N LEU A 163 -8.98 11.15 12.44
CA LEU A 163 -8.30 10.73 13.64
C LEU A 163 -6.79 10.93 13.48
N ASP A 164 -6.18 11.48 14.51
CA ASP A 164 -4.73 11.62 14.56
C ASP A 164 -4.07 10.26 14.77
N MET A 165 -3.39 9.78 13.74
CA MET A 165 -2.66 8.51 13.72
C MET A 165 -1.17 8.66 14.09
N GLY A 166 -0.72 9.89 14.41
CA GLY A 166 0.67 10.17 14.77
C GLY A 166 1.66 10.18 13.61
N GLY A 167 1.16 10.15 12.38
CA GLY A 167 1.95 10.23 11.16
C GLY A 167 1.07 10.40 9.93
N THR A 168 1.59 11.08 8.92
CA THR A 168 0.85 11.27 7.66
C THR A 168 0.91 10.02 6.80
N PHE A 169 -0.10 9.85 5.96
CA PHE A 169 -0.08 8.88 4.85
C PHE A 169 1.15 9.10 3.97
N ASP A 170 1.75 8.01 3.47
CA ASP A 170 2.96 8.02 2.64
C ASP A 170 4.22 8.59 3.33
N TRP A 171 4.28 8.62 4.66
CA TRP A 171 5.52 8.96 5.34
C TRP A 171 6.52 7.81 5.22
N PHE A 172 7.69 8.06 4.63
CA PHE A 172 8.77 7.07 4.49
C PHE A 172 9.65 7.08 5.75
N GLY A 173 9.34 6.19 6.68
CA GLY A 173 10.05 6.05 7.93
C GLY A 173 9.40 5.07 8.88
N PRO A 174 10.11 4.64 9.92
CA PRO A 174 9.62 3.65 10.88
C PRO A 174 8.37 4.12 11.65
N GLU A 175 8.11 5.43 11.69
CA GLU A 175 6.90 6.02 12.28
C GLU A 175 5.62 5.53 11.60
N SER A 176 5.72 5.06 10.35
CA SER A 176 4.60 4.48 9.58
C SER A 176 4.31 3.03 9.95
N HIS A 177 5.24 2.34 10.61
CA HIS A 177 5.06 0.93 10.95
C HIS A 177 3.96 0.74 12.00
N PRO A 178 3.10 -0.28 11.87
CA PRO A 178 2.06 -0.58 12.85
C PRO A 178 2.59 -0.86 14.26
N ASP A 179 3.81 -1.40 14.37
CA ASP A 179 4.47 -1.72 15.64
C ASP A 179 5.26 -0.54 16.25
N PHE A 180 5.22 0.62 15.61
CA PHE A 180 5.90 1.81 16.13
C PHE A 180 5.26 2.26 17.45
N CYS A 181 6.09 2.31 18.52
CA CYS A 181 5.71 2.60 19.90
C CYS A 181 4.71 1.62 20.55
N GLY A 182 4.51 0.42 20.01
CA GLY A 182 3.61 -0.55 20.63
C GLY A 182 3.62 -1.93 19.96
N ASN A 183 2.81 -2.82 20.50
CA ASN A 183 2.61 -4.15 19.94
C ASN A 183 1.26 -4.21 19.22
N PRO A 184 1.22 -4.31 17.88
CA PRO A 184 -0.03 -4.31 17.13
C PRO A 184 -0.85 -5.61 17.29
N GLU A 185 -0.25 -6.71 17.76
CA GLU A 185 -0.96 -7.97 17.98
C GLU A 185 -1.74 -7.97 19.31
N THR A 186 -1.15 -7.37 20.37
CA THR A 186 -1.82 -7.22 21.65
C THR A 186 -2.58 -5.91 21.77
N GLY A 187 -2.22 -4.90 21.00
CA GLY A 187 -2.72 -3.53 21.10
C GLY A 187 -2.13 -2.76 22.27
N GLU A 188 -1.02 -3.22 22.86
CA GLU A 188 -0.34 -2.60 23.96
C GLU A 188 0.58 -1.48 23.49
N PHE A 189 0.39 -0.28 24.04
CA PHE A 189 1.31 0.85 23.82
C PHE A 189 2.50 0.73 24.79
N THR A 190 3.72 0.69 24.24
CA THR A 190 4.96 0.58 25.03
C THR A 190 5.70 1.91 25.14
N GLY A 191 5.46 2.83 24.21
CA GLY A 191 6.21 4.09 24.08
C GLY A 191 7.62 3.91 23.52
N ASP A 192 8.00 2.70 23.13
CA ASP A 192 9.32 2.40 22.59
C ASP A 192 9.44 2.90 21.15
N ASN A 193 10.27 3.91 20.94
CA ASN A 193 10.54 4.53 19.65
C ASN A 193 11.97 4.28 19.15
N HIS A 194 12.63 3.24 19.65
CA HIS A 194 14.04 2.92 19.32
C HIS A 194 14.29 2.74 17.80
N LYS A 195 13.24 2.50 17.03
CA LYS A 195 13.31 2.41 15.55
C LYS A 195 13.38 3.78 14.88
N SER A 196 13.06 4.87 15.58
CA SER A 196 13.06 6.21 14.98
C SER A 196 14.46 6.82 15.00
N PRO A 197 15.08 7.09 13.85
CA PRO A 197 16.38 7.73 13.76
C PRO A 197 16.35 9.19 14.24
N THR A 198 15.16 9.80 14.26
CA THR A 198 14.95 11.20 14.66
C THR A 198 14.51 11.35 16.11
N GLY A 199 14.31 10.24 16.84
CA GLY A 199 13.75 10.25 18.18
C GLY A 199 12.27 10.61 18.25
N LYS A 200 11.55 10.67 17.10
CA LYS A 200 10.09 10.85 17.07
C LYS A 200 9.40 9.72 17.82
N SER A 201 8.23 10.00 18.36
CA SER A 201 7.34 9.00 18.96
C SER A 201 5.89 9.39 18.67
N ILE A 202 4.99 8.43 18.86
CA ILE A 202 3.54 8.69 18.84
C ILE A 202 3.01 8.55 20.27
N THR A 203 1.84 9.13 20.52
CA THR A 203 1.15 9.03 21.82
C THR A 203 0.37 7.72 21.92
N ALA A 204 -0.01 7.35 23.15
CA ALA A 204 -0.87 6.19 23.39
C ALA A 204 -2.23 6.32 22.68
N GLU A 205 -2.78 7.53 22.56
CA GLU A 205 -4.04 7.75 21.83
C GLU A 205 -3.88 7.56 20.33
N GLN A 206 -2.78 8.05 19.73
CA GLN A 206 -2.47 7.84 18.30
C GLN A 206 -2.28 6.35 18.00
N PHE A 207 -1.56 5.62 18.86
CA PHE A 207 -1.42 4.17 18.73
C PHE A 207 -2.78 3.46 18.85
N LYS A 208 -3.60 3.83 19.82
CA LYS A 208 -4.96 3.31 19.98
C LYS A 208 -5.83 3.55 18.74
N ASN A 209 -5.74 4.74 18.13
CA ASN A 209 -6.45 5.05 16.89
C ASN A 209 -6.07 4.11 15.74
N ARG A 210 -4.77 3.84 15.57
CA ARG A 210 -4.29 2.82 14.61
C ARG A 210 -4.88 1.44 14.91
N MET A 211 -4.98 1.06 16.19
CA MET A 211 -5.49 -0.26 16.60
C MET A 211 -7.01 -0.38 16.39
N ILE A 212 -7.79 0.70 16.48
CA ILE A 212 -9.22 0.69 16.11
C ILE A 212 -9.36 0.30 14.63
N LEU A 213 -8.65 1.00 13.73
CA LEU A 213 -8.67 0.71 12.31
C LEU A 213 -8.19 -0.72 12.02
N ARG A 214 -7.03 -1.10 12.57
CA ARG A 214 -6.43 -2.42 12.36
C ARG A 214 -7.38 -3.55 12.76
N ARG A 215 -8.00 -3.48 13.92
CA ARG A 215 -8.91 -4.52 14.42
C ARG A 215 -10.13 -4.68 13.50
N ALA A 216 -10.76 -3.59 13.10
CA ALA A 216 -11.90 -3.64 12.19
C ALA A 216 -11.51 -4.24 10.83
N MET A 217 -10.37 -3.86 10.26
CA MET A 217 -9.89 -4.43 9.00
C MET A 217 -9.61 -5.94 9.11
N LEU A 218 -8.91 -6.35 10.17
CA LEU A 218 -8.57 -7.76 10.40
C LEU A 218 -9.81 -8.64 10.62
N SER A 219 -10.84 -8.14 11.33
CA SER A 219 -12.09 -8.87 11.61
C SER A 219 -12.91 -9.14 10.34
N HIS A 220 -12.74 -8.32 9.32
CA HIS A 220 -13.45 -8.43 8.04
C HIS A 220 -12.58 -8.95 6.89
N GLY A 221 -11.54 -9.72 7.22
CA GLY A 221 -10.80 -10.53 6.24
C GLY A 221 -9.64 -9.81 5.55
N PHE A 222 -9.26 -8.62 5.97
CA PHE A 222 -8.05 -7.97 5.49
C PHE A 222 -6.82 -8.43 6.27
N LYS A 223 -5.64 -8.27 5.68
CA LYS A 223 -4.33 -8.41 6.30
C LYS A 223 -3.58 -7.09 6.20
N PRO A 224 -2.81 -6.69 7.22
CA PRO A 224 -2.04 -5.46 7.21
C PRO A 224 -0.74 -5.63 6.43
N LEU A 225 -0.08 -4.51 6.15
CA LEU A 225 1.33 -4.45 5.82
C LEU A 225 2.13 -4.06 7.08
N ASP A 226 3.30 -4.67 7.27
CA ASP A 226 4.09 -4.45 8.50
C ASP A 226 4.86 -3.13 8.53
N THR A 227 4.90 -2.41 7.40
CA THR A 227 5.60 -1.14 7.25
C THR A 227 4.69 0.08 7.14
N GLU A 228 3.35 -0.14 7.03
CA GLU A 228 2.40 0.95 6.78
C GLU A 228 1.11 0.73 7.57
N TRP A 229 0.79 1.59 8.55
CA TRP A 229 -0.38 1.45 9.41
C TRP A 229 -1.71 1.62 8.67
N TRP A 230 -1.70 2.29 7.51
CA TRP A 230 -2.89 2.58 6.68
C TRP A 230 -3.20 1.48 5.65
N HIS A 231 -2.24 0.59 5.35
CA HIS A 231 -2.28 -0.33 4.21
C HIS A 231 -2.84 -1.71 4.57
N PHE A 232 -3.88 -2.12 3.85
CA PHE A 232 -4.54 -3.40 4.05
C PHE A 232 -4.88 -4.07 2.73
N THR A 233 -4.63 -5.38 2.64
CA THR A 233 -4.97 -6.20 1.48
C THR A 233 -5.97 -7.28 1.90
N LEU A 234 -7.02 -7.55 1.10
CA LEU A 234 -7.93 -8.66 1.35
C LEU A 234 -7.15 -9.98 1.34
N LYS A 235 -7.32 -10.83 2.38
CA LYS A 235 -6.59 -12.12 2.50
C LYS A 235 -6.91 -13.06 1.34
N ASP A 236 -8.18 -13.13 0.97
CA ASP A 236 -8.69 -13.98 -0.10
C ASP A 236 -9.01 -13.11 -1.33
N GLU A 237 -7.98 -12.44 -1.84
CA GLU A 237 -8.10 -11.59 -3.02
C GLU A 237 -8.44 -12.43 -4.27
N PRO A 238 -9.37 -11.96 -5.12
CA PRO A 238 -9.81 -12.75 -6.29
C PRO A 238 -8.75 -12.84 -7.40
N PHE A 239 -7.78 -11.94 -7.40
CA PHE A 239 -6.77 -11.82 -8.46
C PHE A 239 -5.35 -11.72 -7.90
N PRO A 240 -4.84 -12.75 -7.18
CA PRO A 240 -3.56 -12.66 -6.48
C PRO A 240 -2.36 -12.50 -7.43
N ASP A 241 -2.50 -12.90 -8.69
CA ASP A 241 -1.45 -12.91 -9.70
C ASP A 241 -1.78 -12.03 -10.93
N THR A 242 -2.86 -11.23 -10.88
CA THR A 242 -3.29 -10.39 -11.99
C THR A 242 -3.05 -8.92 -11.68
N TYR A 243 -2.28 -8.26 -12.54
CA TYR A 243 -2.03 -6.83 -12.46
C TYR A 243 -2.89 -6.10 -13.49
N PHE A 244 -3.60 -5.06 -13.05
CA PHE A 244 -4.51 -4.29 -13.89
C PHE A 244 -3.88 -2.96 -14.30
N ASN A 245 -4.32 -2.41 -15.45
CA ASN A 245 -3.82 -1.13 -15.94
C ASN A 245 -4.94 -0.21 -16.47
N CYS A 246 -6.20 -0.52 -16.16
CA CYS A 246 -7.31 0.37 -16.48
C CYS A 246 -7.19 1.69 -15.70
N PRO A 247 -7.64 2.82 -16.26
CA PRO A 247 -7.60 4.10 -15.57
C PRO A 247 -8.56 4.12 -14.38
N VAL A 248 -8.19 4.88 -13.33
CA VAL A 248 -9.05 5.17 -12.19
C VAL A 248 -10.02 6.28 -12.59
N ARG A 249 -11.23 5.86 -12.90
CA ARG A 249 -12.38 6.71 -13.20
C ARG A 249 -13.67 5.99 -12.81
N GLN A 250 -14.75 6.73 -12.65
CA GLN A 250 -16.04 6.16 -12.27
C GLN A 250 -16.51 5.12 -13.30
N ILE A 251 -16.89 3.94 -12.81
CA ILE A 251 -17.47 2.89 -13.66
C ILE A 251 -18.93 3.25 -13.91
N LYS A 252 -19.26 3.57 -15.16
CA LYS A 252 -20.65 3.83 -15.56
C LYS A 252 -21.41 2.50 -15.56
N LYS A 253 -22.52 2.49 -14.84
CA LYS A 253 -23.49 1.38 -14.82
C LYS A 253 -24.28 1.32 -16.12
#